data_06a8b78bb92f8d10854aa9d5f38585dc
#
_entry.id   06a8b78bb92f8d10854aa9d5f38585dc
#
_cell.length_a   1.000
_cell.length_b   1.000
_cell.length_c   1.000
_cell.angle_alpha   90.00
_cell.angle_beta   90.00
_cell.angle_gamma   90.00
#
_symmetry.space_group_name_H-M   'P 1'
#
loop_
_entity.id
_entity.type
_entity.pdbx_description
1 polymer ?
#
loop_
_entity_poly.entity_id
_entity_poly.type
_entity_poly.pdbx_seq_one_letter_code
_entity_poly.pdbx_strand_id
1 'polypeptide(L)'
;MKKKDYLYMLVLTIIPLFMVFIVKSQHLLFGNSIDWFNQHVTLADALRHAIRSEGTIFPTYLSNLMSGVNIYHFSYYGTLRFDVLLGALLIHVKMVNIIIFYQVFLMILTLIACYLFLRNHLKNRYLCFLMSLFTLLSALFFQFHKQIMFVNYMPFLFFVLRRIDCFFI
;
A
#
# COMPACT_ATOMS: atom_id res chain seq x y z
N MET A 1 -20.07 -10.67 -13.74
CA MET A 1 -18.91 -10.16 -14.52
C MET A 1 -18.82 -10.88 -15.86
N LYS A 2 -18.40 -10.19 -16.95
CA LYS A 2 -18.24 -10.77 -18.31
C LYS A 2 -16.74 -10.97 -18.58
N LYS A 3 -16.35 -11.79 -19.59
CA LYS A 3 -14.94 -12.03 -19.96
C LYS A 3 -14.13 -10.75 -20.13
N LYS A 4 -14.71 -9.67 -20.67
CA LYS A 4 -14.05 -8.36 -20.83
C LYS A 4 -13.70 -7.71 -19.49
N ASP A 5 -14.45 -7.93 -18.41
CA ASP A 5 -14.13 -7.35 -17.10
C ASP A 5 -12.83 -7.96 -16.53
N TYR A 6 -12.62 -9.27 -16.72
CA TYR A 6 -11.39 -9.94 -16.32
C TYR A 6 -10.16 -9.46 -17.12
N LEU A 7 -10.35 -9.19 -18.44
CA LEU A 7 -9.28 -8.65 -19.26
C LEU A 7 -8.84 -7.25 -18.77
N TYR A 8 -9.80 -6.37 -18.48
CA TYR A 8 -9.48 -5.04 -17.94
C TYR A 8 -8.77 -5.10 -16.59
N MET A 9 -9.21 -5.96 -15.68
CA MET A 9 -8.53 -6.15 -14.40
C MET A 9 -7.12 -6.71 -14.57
N LEU A 10 -6.90 -7.62 -15.52
CA LEU A 10 -5.56 -8.12 -15.86
C LEU A 10 -4.65 -6.98 -16.34
N VAL A 11 -5.13 -6.13 -17.23
CA VAL A 11 -4.37 -4.98 -17.72
C VAL A 11 -4.07 -3.99 -16.59
N LEU A 12 -5.05 -3.72 -15.72
CA LEU A 12 -4.85 -2.87 -14.52
C LEU A 12 -3.85 -3.47 -13.53
N THR A 13 -3.61 -4.76 -13.55
CA THR A 13 -2.55 -5.43 -12.77
C THR A 13 -1.18 -5.27 -13.43
N ILE A 14 -1.10 -5.43 -14.75
CA ILE A 14 0.17 -5.42 -15.48
C ILE A 14 0.78 -4.00 -15.52
N ILE A 15 -0.03 -2.95 -15.70
CA ILE A 15 0.46 -1.58 -15.84
C ILE A 15 1.28 -1.12 -14.61
N PRO A 16 0.81 -1.25 -13.36
CA PRO A 16 1.61 -0.89 -12.18
C PRO A 16 2.90 -1.70 -12.06
N LEU A 17 2.87 -2.99 -12.36
CA LEU A 17 4.06 -3.84 -12.35
C LEU A 17 5.09 -3.35 -13.36
N PHE A 18 4.65 -2.99 -14.56
CA PHE A 18 5.52 -2.45 -15.60
C PHE A 18 6.11 -1.08 -15.20
N MET A 19 5.30 -0.19 -14.61
CA MET A 19 5.77 1.09 -14.08
C MET A 19 6.86 0.90 -13.02
N VAL A 20 6.64 -0.01 -12.06
CA VAL A 20 7.65 -0.31 -11.03
C VAL A 20 8.92 -0.90 -11.63
N PHE A 21 8.80 -1.76 -12.64
CA PHE A 21 9.94 -2.32 -13.36
C PHE A 21 10.77 -1.21 -14.05
N ILE A 22 10.13 -0.24 -14.71
CA ILE A 22 10.82 0.91 -15.32
C ILE A 22 11.54 1.74 -14.27
N VAL A 23 10.86 2.10 -13.18
CA VAL A 23 11.45 2.90 -12.10
C VAL A 23 12.67 2.20 -11.50
N LYS A 24 12.58 0.88 -11.30
CA LYS A 24 13.70 0.08 -10.79
C LYS A 24 14.83 -0.01 -11.82
N SER A 25 14.53 -0.18 -13.12
CA SER A 25 15.54 -0.31 -14.18
C SER A 25 16.32 0.98 -14.42
N GLN A 26 15.73 2.13 -14.15
CA GLN A 26 16.37 3.44 -14.26
C GLN A 26 17.17 3.84 -13.01
N HIS A 27 17.36 2.93 -12.05
CA HIS A 27 18.00 3.19 -10.76
C HIS A 27 17.35 4.35 -9.97
N LEU A 28 16.13 4.68 -10.27
CA LEU A 28 15.35 5.66 -9.53
C LEU A 28 15.03 5.12 -8.14
N LEU A 29 15.23 5.96 -7.12
CA LEU A 29 14.90 5.61 -5.74
C LEU A 29 13.38 5.44 -5.61
N PHE A 30 12.97 4.26 -5.16
CA PHE A 30 11.61 4.03 -4.73
C PHE A 30 11.48 4.59 -3.32
N GLY A 31 10.88 5.76 -3.20
CA GLY A 31 10.86 6.53 -1.98
C GLY A 31 11.80 7.76 -2.04
N ASN A 32 11.90 8.47 -0.95
CA ASN A 32 12.85 9.57 -0.77
C ASN A 32 13.81 9.29 0.39
N SER A 33 14.95 9.99 0.40
CA SER A 33 15.97 9.82 1.43
C SER A 33 15.56 10.41 2.78
N ILE A 34 14.61 11.33 2.83
CA ILE A 34 14.24 12.06 4.05
C ILE A 34 13.17 11.30 4.81
N ASP A 35 11.93 11.30 4.31
CA ASP A 35 10.80 10.72 5.05
C ASP A 35 10.73 9.20 4.89
N TRP A 36 10.96 8.72 3.67
CA TRP A 36 10.73 7.31 3.37
C TRP A 36 11.77 6.40 4.02
N PHE A 37 13.06 6.64 3.77
CA PHE A 37 14.11 5.80 4.36
C PHE A 37 14.33 6.08 5.85
N ASN A 38 14.40 7.35 6.25
CA ASN A 38 14.76 7.70 7.62
C ASN A 38 13.61 7.52 8.62
N GLN A 39 12.36 7.58 8.16
CA GLN A 39 11.21 7.46 9.04
C GLN A 39 10.41 6.18 8.74
N HIS A 40 9.76 6.10 7.56
CA HIS A 40 8.83 5.01 7.28
C HIS A 40 9.47 3.63 7.27
N VAL A 41 10.67 3.48 6.70
CA VAL A 41 11.38 2.19 6.67
C VAL A 41 12.01 1.90 8.02
N THR A 42 12.73 2.86 8.59
CA THR A 42 13.46 2.68 9.85
C THR A 42 12.54 2.39 11.03
N LEU A 43 11.44 3.15 11.15
CA LEU A 43 10.47 2.93 12.23
C LEU A 43 9.70 1.62 12.05
N ALA A 44 9.34 1.27 10.82
CA ALA A 44 8.71 -0.01 10.52
C ALA A 44 9.65 -1.20 10.81
N ASP A 45 10.93 -1.05 10.51
CA ASP A 45 11.95 -2.06 10.81
C ASP A 45 12.15 -2.23 12.33
N ALA A 46 12.26 -1.13 13.07
CA ALA A 46 12.35 -1.16 14.53
C ALA A 46 11.11 -1.82 15.15
N LEU A 47 9.91 -1.50 14.64
CA LEU A 47 8.65 -2.03 15.13
C LEU A 47 8.52 -3.54 14.89
N ARG A 48 8.88 -4.06 13.70
CA ARG A 48 8.85 -5.51 13.45
C ARG A 48 9.81 -6.28 14.37
N HIS A 49 10.96 -5.69 14.70
CA HIS A 49 11.91 -6.27 15.64
C HIS A 49 11.33 -6.28 17.06
N ALA A 50 10.66 -5.20 17.49
CA ALA A 50 10.00 -5.15 18.80
C ALA A 50 8.86 -6.18 18.91
N ILE A 51 8.00 -6.29 17.87
CA ILE A 51 6.95 -7.31 17.79
C ILE A 51 7.54 -8.72 17.99
N ARG A 52 8.67 -8.99 17.35
CA ARG A 52 9.30 -10.31 17.45
C ARG A 52 9.98 -10.55 18.79
N SER A 53 10.64 -9.56 19.36
CA SER A 53 11.35 -9.69 20.65
C SER A 53 10.39 -9.79 21.84
N GLU A 54 9.29 -9.05 21.83
CA GLU A 54 8.28 -9.07 22.89
C GLU A 54 7.22 -10.18 22.68
N GLY A 55 7.16 -10.80 21.50
CA GLY A 55 6.17 -11.84 21.16
C GLY A 55 4.72 -11.34 21.10
N THR A 56 4.51 -10.05 20.95
CA THR A 56 3.20 -9.42 20.89
C THR A 56 3.08 -8.49 19.70
N ILE A 57 1.87 -8.41 19.11
CA ILE A 57 1.57 -7.44 18.04
C ILE A 57 1.43 -6.00 18.54
N PHE A 58 1.40 -5.82 19.87
CA PHE A 58 1.36 -4.52 20.56
C PHE A 58 2.58 -4.38 21.48
N PRO A 59 3.80 -4.29 20.93
CA PRO A 59 4.97 -4.05 21.75
C PRO A 59 4.86 -2.67 22.41
N THR A 60 5.47 -2.53 23.57
CA THR A 60 5.35 -1.29 24.35
C THR A 60 6.55 -0.39 24.19
N TYR A 61 7.71 -0.96 23.84
CA TYR A 61 8.96 -0.24 23.91
C TYR A 61 9.91 -0.53 22.75
N LEU A 62 10.47 0.50 22.16
CA LEU A 62 11.52 0.41 21.14
C LEU A 62 12.88 0.63 21.79
N SER A 63 13.53 -0.45 22.23
CA SER A 63 14.84 -0.39 22.91
C SER A 63 15.96 0.18 22.02
N ASN A 64 15.84 -0.02 20.70
CA ASN A 64 16.89 0.31 19.74
C ASN A 64 16.77 1.72 19.14
N LEU A 65 15.81 2.51 19.59
CA LEU A 65 15.56 3.85 19.06
C LEU A 65 15.70 4.89 20.19
N MET A 66 16.54 5.93 20.00
CA MET A 66 16.66 7.09 20.87
C MET A 66 16.85 6.74 22.37
N SER A 67 17.63 5.71 22.70
CA SER A 67 17.81 5.22 24.08
C SER A 67 16.56 4.62 24.71
N GLY A 68 15.60 4.25 23.89
CA GLY A 68 14.35 3.65 24.30
C GLY A 68 13.17 4.61 24.32
N VAL A 69 12.18 4.33 23.49
CA VAL A 69 10.97 5.17 23.34
C VAL A 69 9.73 4.31 23.37
N ASN A 70 8.66 4.82 23.98
CA ASN A 70 7.35 4.20 23.90
C ASN A 70 6.86 4.20 22.45
N ILE A 71 6.48 3.01 21.98
CA ILE A 71 6.09 2.78 20.58
C ILE A 71 4.87 3.60 20.14
N TYR A 72 4.01 3.94 21.08
CA TYR A 72 2.78 4.69 20.79
C TYR A 72 3.05 6.12 20.31
N HIS A 73 4.23 6.69 20.58
CA HIS A 73 4.65 7.95 19.98
C HIS A 73 4.83 7.86 18.46
N PHE A 74 5.05 6.65 17.94
CA PHE A 74 5.25 6.36 16.53
C PHE A 74 4.14 5.49 15.93
N SER A 75 2.98 5.39 16.60
CA SER A 75 1.85 4.57 16.13
C SER A 75 1.42 4.87 14.68
N TYR A 76 1.49 6.14 14.30
CA TYR A 76 1.25 6.62 12.95
C TYR A 76 2.12 5.95 11.86
N TYR A 77 3.36 5.55 12.20
CA TYR A 77 4.31 5.02 11.24
C TYR A 77 4.18 3.52 11.00
N GLY A 78 3.47 2.78 11.81
CA GLY A 78 3.47 1.36 11.57
C GLY A 78 2.64 0.47 12.47
N THR A 79 2.03 0.98 13.54
CA THR A 79 1.22 0.15 14.44
C THR A 79 0.07 -0.50 13.66
N LEU A 80 0.00 -1.85 13.71
CA LEU A 80 -0.96 -2.68 12.98
C LEU A 80 -0.89 -2.57 11.45
N ARG A 81 0.12 -1.96 10.87
CA ARG A 81 0.33 -1.99 9.42
C ARG A 81 0.65 -3.42 8.99
N PHE A 82 -0.03 -3.86 7.93
CA PHE A 82 0.05 -5.25 7.47
C PHE A 82 1.46 -5.64 6.98
N ASP A 83 2.18 -4.70 6.35
CA ASP A 83 3.57 -4.89 5.93
C ASP A 83 4.54 -5.03 7.11
N VAL A 84 4.28 -4.36 8.23
CA VAL A 84 5.06 -4.50 9.48
C VAL A 84 4.82 -5.86 10.11
N LEU A 85 3.56 -6.30 10.18
CA LEU A 85 3.20 -7.63 10.69
C LEU A 85 3.81 -8.73 9.81
N LEU A 86 3.74 -8.59 8.48
CA LEU A 86 4.39 -9.48 7.54
C LEU A 86 5.92 -9.45 7.72
N GLY A 87 6.49 -8.27 7.96
CA GLY A 87 7.91 -8.08 8.25
C GLY A 87 8.36 -8.81 9.53
N ALA A 88 7.54 -8.83 10.56
CA ALA A 88 7.81 -9.56 11.80
C ALA A 88 7.85 -11.08 11.57
N LEU A 89 7.04 -11.60 10.64
CA LEU A 89 7.09 -13.00 10.22
C LEU A 89 8.30 -13.30 9.33
N LEU A 90 8.62 -12.39 8.38
CA LEU A 90 9.68 -12.54 7.38
C LEU A 90 10.94 -11.76 7.77
N ILE A 91 11.47 -11.99 8.97
CA ILE A 91 12.58 -11.19 9.55
C ILE A 91 13.85 -11.19 8.69
N HIS A 92 14.09 -12.26 7.92
CA HIS A 92 15.27 -12.37 7.03
C HIS A 92 15.15 -11.52 5.76
N VAL A 93 13.95 -11.02 5.43
CA VAL A 93 13.73 -10.15 4.28
C VAL A 93 13.92 -8.69 4.73
N LYS A 94 14.66 -7.89 3.96
CA LYS A 94 14.82 -6.46 4.25
C LYS A 94 13.47 -5.75 4.27
N MET A 95 13.19 -4.97 5.31
CA MET A 95 11.91 -4.28 5.50
C MET A 95 11.54 -3.39 4.29
N VAL A 96 12.52 -2.75 3.67
CA VAL A 96 12.33 -1.94 2.47
C VAL A 96 11.69 -2.74 1.32
N ASN A 97 12.09 -3.99 1.12
CA ASN A 97 11.53 -4.84 0.06
C ASN A 97 10.08 -5.24 0.36
N ILE A 98 9.78 -5.51 1.62
CA ILE A 98 8.41 -5.82 2.07
C ILE A 98 7.50 -4.62 1.86
N ILE A 99 7.96 -3.42 2.23
CA ILE A 99 7.21 -2.17 2.03
C ILE A 99 6.96 -1.94 0.54
N ILE A 100 7.97 -2.04 -0.31
CA ILE A 100 7.81 -1.85 -1.76
C ILE A 100 6.80 -2.86 -2.32
N PHE A 101 6.94 -4.13 -2.00
CA PHE A 101 6.01 -5.16 -2.44
C PHE A 101 4.58 -4.84 -2.01
N TYR A 102 4.39 -4.49 -0.75
CA TYR A 102 3.09 -4.15 -0.18
C TYR A 102 2.47 -2.92 -0.86
N GLN A 103 3.26 -1.87 -1.13
CA GLN A 103 2.78 -0.68 -1.84
C GLN A 103 2.32 -0.99 -3.26
N VAL A 104 3.08 -1.79 -4.00
CA VAL A 104 2.70 -2.22 -5.35
C VAL A 104 1.41 -3.06 -5.32
N PHE A 105 1.31 -3.96 -4.35
CA PHE A 105 0.10 -4.76 -4.15
C PHE A 105 -1.12 -3.88 -3.87
N LEU A 106 -1.01 -2.90 -2.96
CA LEU A 106 -2.11 -1.97 -2.66
C LEU A 106 -2.47 -1.09 -3.85
N MET A 107 -1.50 -0.67 -4.65
CA MET A 107 -1.76 0.09 -5.86
C MET A 107 -2.61 -0.72 -6.85
N ILE A 108 -2.22 -1.97 -7.12
CA ILE A 108 -2.99 -2.89 -7.97
C ILE A 108 -4.40 -3.08 -7.40
N LEU A 109 -4.49 -3.35 -6.09
CA LEU A 109 -5.76 -3.58 -5.42
C LEU A 109 -6.68 -2.35 -5.50
N THR A 110 -6.12 -1.13 -5.40
CA THR A 110 -6.86 0.12 -5.55
C THR A 110 -7.47 0.26 -6.94
N LEU A 111 -6.69 -0.01 -7.99
CA LEU A 111 -7.19 0.08 -9.37
C LEU A 111 -8.33 -0.91 -9.63
N ILE A 112 -8.18 -2.14 -9.16
CA ILE A 112 -9.21 -3.18 -9.27
C ILE A 112 -10.45 -2.76 -8.47
N ALA A 113 -10.30 -2.29 -7.23
CA ALA A 113 -11.39 -1.85 -6.38
C ALA A 113 -12.14 -0.66 -6.98
N CYS A 114 -11.40 0.33 -7.53
CA CYS A 114 -11.97 1.46 -8.27
C CYS A 114 -12.75 0.99 -9.48
N TYR A 115 -12.19 0.09 -10.29
CA TYR A 115 -12.89 -0.49 -11.44
C TYR A 115 -14.19 -1.17 -11.03
N LEU A 116 -14.16 -2.00 -9.99
CA LEU A 116 -15.33 -2.71 -9.49
C LEU A 116 -16.39 -1.76 -8.90
N PHE A 117 -15.97 -0.68 -8.24
CA PHE A 117 -16.88 0.38 -7.77
C PHE A 117 -17.57 1.08 -8.95
N LEU A 118 -16.79 1.55 -9.93
CA LEU A 118 -17.33 2.22 -11.11
C LEU A 118 -18.26 1.34 -11.94
N ARG A 119 -18.03 0.01 -11.95
CA ARG A 119 -18.91 -0.95 -12.63
C ARG A 119 -20.32 -1.04 -12.01
N ASN A 120 -20.51 -0.63 -10.77
CA ASN A 120 -21.85 -0.54 -10.18
C ASN A 120 -22.65 0.65 -10.75
N HIS A 121 -21.97 1.75 -11.09
CA HIS A 121 -22.60 2.99 -11.54
C HIS A 121 -22.63 3.15 -13.08
N LEU A 122 -21.63 2.62 -13.78
CA LEU A 122 -21.45 2.84 -15.20
C LEU A 122 -21.60 1.54 -16.00
N LYS A 123 -22.45 1.60 -17.04
CA LYS A 123 -22.65 0.47 -17.97
C LYS A 123 -21.44 0.28 -18.91
N ASN A 124 -20.75 1.38 -19.28
CA ASN A 124 -19.61 1.35 -20.19
C ASN A 124 -18.35 0.86 -19.50
N ARG A 125 -17.89 -0.37 -19.81
CA ARG A 125 -16.71 -1.00 -19.23
C ARG A 125 -15.40 -0.30 -19.57
N TYR A 126 -15.29 0.18 -20.80
CA TYR A 126 -14.10 0.87 -21.25
C TYR A 126 -13.91 2.19 -20.50
N LEU A 127 -14.99 2.93 -20.27
CA LEU A 127 -14.95 4.14 -19.45
C LEU A 127 -14.55 3.82 -18.00
N CYS A 128 -15.09 2.76 -17.39
CA CYS A 128 -14.67 2.33 -16.06
C CYS A 128 -13.17 2.00 -16.03
N PHE A 129 -12.67 1.30 -17.04
CA PHE A 129 -11.24 0.99 -17.16
C PHE A 129 -10.38 2.25 -17.26
N LEU A 130 -10.72 3.19 -18.13
CA LEU A 130 -9.99 4.45 -18.28
C LEU A 130 -9.99 5.26 -16.98
N MET A 131 -11.13 5.44 -16.34
CA MET A 131 -11.23 6.18 -15.08
C MET A 131 -10.40 5.52 -13.98
N SER A 132 -10.41 4.19 -13.90
CA SER A 132 -9.56 3.46 -12.96
C SER A 132 -8.08 3.64 -13.27
N LEU A 133 -7.70 3.67 -14.53
CA LEU A 133 -6.33 3.95 -14.95
C LEU A 133 -5.92 5.39 -14.61
N PHE A 134 -6.82 6.36 -14.78
CA PHE A 134 -6.56 7.76 -14.40
C PHE A 134 -6.31 7.93 -12.89
N THR A 135 -6.78 7.03 -12.03
CA THR A 135 -6.42 7.10 -10.60
C THR A 135 -4.92 6.93 -10.36
N LEU A 136 -4.19 6.23 -11.24
CA LEU A 136 -2.72 6.16 -11.17
C LEU A 136 -2.05 7.53 -11.36
N LEU A 137 -2.67 8.42 -12.13
CA LEU A 137 -2.16 9.77 -12.40
C LEU A 137 -2.53 10.76 -11.29
N SER A 138 -3.27 10.32 -10.28
CA SER A 138 -3.60 11.18 -9.14
C SER A 138 -2.36 11.49 -8.29
N ALA A 139 -2.35 12.67 -7.67
CA ALA A 139 -1.25 13.08 -6.80
C ALA A 139 -0.94 12.07 -5.67
N LEU A 140 -1.96 11.34 -5.21
CA LEU A 140 -1.80 10.28 -4.20
C LEU A 140 -0.83 9.19 -4.66
N PHE A 141 -0.96 8.73 -5.91
CA PHE A 141 -0.07 7.71 -6.47
C PHE A 141 1.27 8.28 -6.91
N PHE A 142 1.31 9.50 -7.43
CA PHE A 142 2.58 10.17 -7.73
C PHE A 142 3.43 10.41 -6.48
N GLN A 143 2.80 10.56 -5.32
CA GLN A 143 3.49 10.74 -4.05
C GLN A 143 3.62 9.46 -3.22
N PHE A 144 3.13 8.31 -3.71
CA PHE A 144 3.20 7.05 -2.98
C PHE A 144 4.63 6.66 -2.59
N HIS A 145 5.60 7.04 -3.40
CA HIS A 145 7.02 6.85 -3.11
C HIS A 145 7.56 7.78 -2.02
N LYS A 146 6.80 8.80 -1.62
CA LYS A 146 7.19 9.73 -0.53
C LYS A 146 6.45 9.44 0.77
N GLN A 147 5.16 9.10 0.68
CA GLN A 147 4.29 8.97 1.84
C GLN A 147 3.45 7.70 1.74
N ILE A 148 3.97 6.63 2.31
CA ILE A 148 3.39 5.28 2.28
C ILE A 148 1.94 5.25 2.77
N MET A 149 1.60 6.05 3.77
CA MET A 149 0.31 6.01 4.43
C MET A 149 -0.88 6.37 3.54
N PHE A 150 -0.69 7.22 2.53
CA PHE A 150 -1.79 7.63 1.66
C PHE A 150 -2.30 6.51 0.75
N VAL A 151 -1.48 5.54 0.42
CA VAL A 151 -1.88 4.40 -0.42
C VAL A 151 -2.51 3.29 0.41
N ASN A 152 -2.18 3.19 1.70
CA ASN A 152 -2.60 2.08 2.54
C ASN A 152 -4.12 1.94 2.69
N TYR A 153 -4.88 3.04 2.70
CA TYR A 153 -6.33 2.98 2.89
C TYR A 153 -7.14 3.08 1.59
N MET A 154 -6.51 3.46 0.48
CA MET A 154 -7.22 3.67 -0.79
C MET A 154 -8.05 2.48 -1.29
N PRO A 155 -7.56 1.23 -1.31
CA PRO A 155 -8.37 0.11 -1.74
C PRO A 155 -9.57 -0.13 -0.81
N PHE A 156 -9.37 0.06 0.49
CA PHE A 156 -10.45 -0.09 1.48
C PHE A 156 -11.53 0.97 1.30
N LEU A 157 -11.15 2.22 0.97
CA LEU A 157 -12.11 3.28 0.64
C LEU A 157 -13.05 2.84 -0.50
N PHE A 158 -12.51 2.34 -1.61
CA PHE A 158 -13.35 1.88 -2.73
C PHE A 158 -14.21 0.67 -2.38
N PHE A 159 -13.72 -0.25 -1.56
CA PHE A 159 -14.53 -1.38 -1.09
C PHE A 159 -15.66 -0.93 -0.17
N VAL A 160 -15.41 0.03 0.73
CA VAL A 160 -16.44 0.61 1.60
C VAL A 160 -17.48 1.34 0.76
N LEU A 161 -17.08 2.23 -0.14
CA LEU A 161 -17.99 2.94 -1.03
C LEU A 161 -18.86 1.97 -1.82
N ARG A 162 -18.27 0.92 -2.38
CA ARG A 162 -19.02 -0.12 -3.10
C ARG A 162 -20.04 -0.85 -2.21
N ARG A 163 -19.73 -1.06 -0.92
CA ARG A 163 -20.66 -1.69 0.02
C ARG A 163 -21.81 -0.76 0.41
N ILE A 164 -21.51 0.51 0.62
CA ILE A 164 -22.54 1.53 0.90
C ILE A 164 -23.56 1.56 -0.23
N ASP A 165 -23.12 1.56 -1.49
CA ASP A 165 -24.03 1.49 -2.65
C ASP A 165 -24.98 0.30 -2.60
N CYS A 166 -24.51 -0.88 -2.18
CA CYS A 166 -25.35 -2.07 -2.07
C CYS A 166 -26.43 -1.96 -0.99
N PHE A 167 -26.34 -0.98 -0.07
CA PHE A 167 -27.39 -0.75 0.94
C PHE A 167 -28.44 0.27 0.47
N PHE A 168 -28.12 1.13 -0.49
CA PHE A 168 -28.99 2.23 -0.92
C PHE A 168 -29.60 2.01 -2.32
N ILE A 169 -29.21 0.94 -3.02
CA ILE A 169 -29.75 0.51 -4.31
C ILE A 169 -30.48 -0.83 -4.15
#